data_b3bc61ae3e326ad89721774a5b5fb4c9
#
_entry.id   b3bc61ae3e326ad89721774a5b5fb4c9
#
_cell.length_a   1.000
_cell.length_b   1.000
_cell.length_c   1.000
_cell.angle_alpha   90.00
_cell.angle_beta   90.00
_cell.angle_gamma   90.00
#
_symmetry.space_group_name_H-M   'P 1'
#
loop_
_entity.id
_entity.type
_entity.pdbx_description
1 polymer ?
#
loop_
_entity_poly.entity_id
_entity_poly.type
_entity_poly.pdbx_seq_one_letter_code
_entity_poly.pdbx_strand_id
1 'polypeptide(L)'
;MPTSTLERDSGLLWHPYGPLDAGAHFSVTGADGPYVELRDASGSAHRLLDGMSSWWSVVHGYQHPVMDAALTTQIGSFSHVMFGGLTHEPAVELAERLVAVTPDGLDHVFLADSGSVSVEVALKLAVQYQLARGRDRRRFLALEGAYHGDTTGAMSVCDPVGGMHNDFAGLLATQLFLPRPPLPEASAAEVHEWLVKAENLVDAHGAEIAGIIVEPLFQGAGGMRPYHPAALQSLRRLATEIDAVLIADEIATGFGRTGSDFACRAAGITPDVMCLGKALTGGYLTLAALLCSGTVADVITTSSHRALMHGPTFMANPLACAAANASVGLLIDDETSGWAPAIGRISQALETGLAPAMRLDHVIEARVTGGIGVVELDRPVDVALTTRIASEHGVWLRPFRQHIYTMPPYISTPAVVDTITKAIVAAAAAHGDGCEFEVAS
;
A
#
# COMPACT_ATOMS: atom_id res chain seq x y z
N MET A 1 17.19 31.99 -21.45
CA MET A 1 16.49 31.89 -20.15
C MET A 1 17.01 30.62 -19.47
N PRO A 2 17.07 30.51 -18.14
CA PRO A 2 17.41 29.22 -17.54
C PRO A 2 16.37 28.20 -17.95
N THR A 3 16.81 27.01 -18.34
CA THR A 3 15.95 25.85 -18.70
C THR A 3 15.05 25.49 -17.52
N SER A 4 13.77 25.30 -17.73
CA SER A 4 12.81 24.95 -16.67
C SER A 4 13.17 23.58 -16.05
N THR A 5 12.64 23.29 -14.85
CA THR A 5 12.82 21.97 -14.23
C THR A 5 12.25 20.87 -15.13
N LEU A 6 11.08 21.08 -15.75
CA LEU A 6 10.46 20.13 -16.66
C LEU A 6 11.29 19.86 -17.91
N GLU A 7 11.87 20.91 -18.52
CA GLU A 7 12.76 20.74 -19.67
C GLU A 7 14.04 19.98 -19.32
N ARG A 8 14.56 20.13 -18.09
CA ARG A 8 15.75 19.42 -17.62
C ARG A 8 15.45 17.97 -17.22
N ASP A 9 14.22 17.68 -16.81
CA ASP A 9 13.73 16.36 -16.42
C ASP A 9 13.51 15.46 -17.63
N SER A 10 12.89 16.02 -18.69
CA SER A 10 12.52 15.29 -19.90
C SER A 10 13.72 14.60 -20.55
N GLY A 11 13.63 13.31 -20.75
CA GLY A 11 14.71 12.48 -21.30
C GLY A 11 15.87 12.21 -20.35
N LEU A 12 15.83 12.70 -19.11
CA LEU A 12 16.89 12.48 -18.10
C LEU A 12 16.46 11.52 -16.98
N LEU A 13 15.24 11.67 -16.46
CA LEU A 13 14.73 10.87 -15.36
C LEU A 13 13.63 9.92 -15.82
N TRP A 14 13.72 8.66 -15.40
CA TRP A 14 12.62 7.72 -15.53
C TRP A 14 11.54 8.01 -14.49
N HIS A 15 10.30 8.16 -14.96
CA HIS A 15 9.12 8.23 -14.10
C HIS A 15 8.45 6.87 -13.98
N PRO A 16 7.80 6.56 -12.84
CA PRO A 16 7.16 5.26 -12.66
C PRO A 16 6.16 4.95 -13.78
N TYR A 17 6.38 3.82 -14.46
CA TYR A 17 5.50 3.28 -15.52
C TYR A 17 5.29 4.24 -16.70
N GLY A 18 6.21 5.16 -16.93
CA GLY A 18 6.18 6.11 -18.05
C GLY A 18 7.38 5.97 -18.97
N PRO A 19 7.24 6.30 -20.28
CA PRO A 19 8.38 6.37 -21.17
C PRO A 19 9.32 7.52 -20.78
N LEU A 20 10.62 7.37 -21.07
CA LEU A 20 11.65 8.33 -20.67
C LEU A 20 11.40 9.73 -21.23
N ASP A 21 10.83 9.82 -22.43
CA ASP A 21 10.58 11.05 -23.16
C ASP A 21 9.21 11.71 -22.84
N ALA A 22 8.34 11.03 -22.09
CA ALA A 22 7.06 11.62 -21.70
C ALA A 22 7.23 12.80 -20.73
N GLY A 23 8.27 12.76 -19.87
CA GLY A 23 8.51 13.78 -18.85
C GLY A 23 7.40 13.88 -17.80
N ALA A 24 7.52 14.84 -16.91
CA ALA A 24 6.50 15.17 -15.91
C ALA A 24 5.54 16.26 -16.41
N HIS A 25 4.27 16.20 -15.99
CA HIS A 25 3.28 17.22 -16.32
C HIS A 25 3.50 18.54 -15.56
N PHE A 26 3.99 18.44 -14.33
CA PHE A 26 4.22 19.55 -13.42
C PHE A 26 5.54 19.39 -12.68
N SER A 27 6.17 20.51 -12.36
CA SER A 27 7.24 20.55 -11.35
C SER A 27 6.65 21.00 -10.01
N VAL A 28 7.07 20.36 -8.91
CA VAL A 28 6.66 20.74 -7.55
C VAL A 28 7.52 21.91 -7.10
N THR A 29 6.88 22.97 -6.60
CA THR A 29 7.53 24.17 -6.05
C THR A 29 7.34 24.32 -4.55
N GLY A 30 6.36 23.63 -3.97
CA GLY A 30 6.06 23.62 -2.55
C GLY A 30 4.91 22.67 -2.25
N ALA A 31 4.62 22.48 -0.97
CA ALA A 31 3.46 21.74 -0.50
C ALA A 31 3.12 22.17 0.92
N ASP A 32 1.84 22.22 1.29
CA ASP A 32 1.37 22.60 2.64
C ASP A 32 -0.01 21.98 2.90
N GLY A 33 -0.21 21.40 4.08
CA GLY A 33 -1.44 20.73 4.44
C GLY A 33 -1.85 19.70 3.38
N PRO A 34 -3.07 19.73 2.82
CA PRO A 34 -3.50 18.79 1.79
C PRO A 34 -3.13 19.24 0.36
N TYR A 35 -2.34 20.31 0.18
CA TYR A 35 -2.06 20.92 -1.10
C TYR A 35 -0.63 20.69 -1.57
N VAL A 36 -0.49 20.55 -2.90
CA VAL A 36 0.78 20.64 -3.63
C VAL A 36 0.79 21.91 -4.47
N GLU A 37 1.92 22.63 -4.48
CA GLU A 37 2.16 23.79 -5.31
C GLU A 37 2.99 23.35 -6.52
N LEU A 38 2.44 23.58 -7.69
CA LEU A 38 2.92 23.03 -8.95
C LEU A 38 3.14 24.15 -9.98
N ARG A 39 4.03 23.87 -10.93
CA ARG A 39 4.25 24.73 -12.09
C ARG A 39 4.21 23.88 -13.36
N ASP A 40 3.39 24.27 -14.32
CA ASP A 40 3.29 23.61 -15.62
C ASP A 40 4.38 24.04 -16.61
N ALA A 41 4.38 23.46 -17.80
CA ALA A 41 5.34 23.75 -18.85
C ALA A 41 5.27 25.22 -19.38
N SER A 42 4.13 25.89 -19.24
CA SER A 42 3.98 27.31 -19.58
C SER A 42 4.58 28.24 -18.51
N GLY A 43 4.95 27.70 -17.34
CA GLY A 43 5.38 28.44 -16.17
C GLY A 43 4.25 28.91 -15.26
N SER A 44 2.99 28.55 -15.57
CA SER A 44 1.82 28.90 -14.75
C SER A 44 1.85 28.12 -13.43
N ALA A 45 1.49 28.80 -12.33
CA ALA A 45 1.43 28.23 -11.01
C ALA A 45 0.04 27.66 -10.73
N HIS A 46 0.00 26.48 -10.11
CA HIS A 46 -1.19 25.78 -9.68
C HIS A 46 -1.06 25.37 -8.22
N ARG A 47 -2.14 25.46 -7.46
CA ARG A 47 -2.23 24.91 -6.10
C ARG A 47 -3.34 23.88 -6.08
N LEU A 48 -2.97 22.60 -6.05
CA LEU A 48 -3.91 21.48 -6.19
C LEU A 48 -4.01 20.69 -4.88
N LEU A 49 -5.21 20.21 -4.58
CA LEU A 49 -5.41 19.21 -3.52
C LEU A 49 -4.77 17.88 -3.94
N ASP A 50 -3.95 17.30 -3.07
CA ASP A 50 -3.42 15.96 -3.29
C ASP A 50 -4.48 14.89 -2.96
N GLY A 51 -5.26 14.49 -3.96
CA GLY A 51 -6.26 13.44 -3.83
C GLY A 51 -5.66 12.03 -3.67
N MET A 52 -4.32 11.90 -3.74
CA MET A 52 -3.61 10.63 -3.76
C MET A 52 -2.78 10.36 -2.49
N SER A 53 -2.68 11.31 -1.56
CA SER A 53 -1.72 11.27 -0.44
C SER A 53 -0.33 10.81 -0.91
N SER A 54 0.14 11.31 -2.06
CA SER A 54 1.39 10.88 -2.72
C SER A 54 1.56 9.36 -2.69
N TRP A 55 0.59 8.65 -3.25
CA TRP A 55 0.47 7.19 -3.24
C TRP A 55 0.43 6.59 -1.83
N TRP A 56 -0.58 7.01 -1.03
CA TRP A 56 -0.96 6.44 0.27
C TRP A 56 -0.09 6.88 1.45
N SER A 57 1.02 7.58 1.25
CA SER A 57 2.02 7.83 2.29
C SER A 57 1.77 9.11 3.08
N VAL A 58 1.36 10.20 2.43
CA VAL A 58 1.20 11.53 3.05
C VAL A 58 -0.14 11.64 3.78
N VAL A 59 -0.29 10.88 4.86
CA VAL A 59 -1.57 10.80 5.60
C VAL A 59 -1.80 12.03 6.50
N HIS A 60 -0.75 12.69 6.96
CA HIS A 60 -0.82 13.89 7.81
C HIS A 60 -0.84 15.19 7.01
N GLY A 61 -0.86 15.12 5.67
CA GLY A 61 -0.58 16.27 4.82
C GLY A 61 0.91 16.66 4.83
N TYR A 62 1.22 17.73 4.14
CA TYR A 62 2.57 18.26 3.98
C TYR A 62 2.92 19.23 5.10
N GLN A 63 4.20 19.34 5.45
CA GLN A 63 4.75 20.27 6.45
C GLN A 63 4.02 20.20 7.81
N HIS A 64 3.75 18.97 8.27
CA HIS A 64 3.10 18.78 9.56
C HIS A 64 4.07 19.14 10.70
N PRO A 65 3.74 20.10 11.62
CA PRO A 65 4.70 20.65 12.57
C PRO A 65 5.31 19.60 13.51
N VAL A 66 4.58 18.58 13.92
CA VAL A 66 5.09 17.48 14.75
C VAL A 66 6.12 16.65 13.99
N MET A 67 5.85 16.34 12.72
CA MET A 67 6.76 15.60 11.86
C MET A 67 8.05 16.38 11.60
N ASP A 68 7.92 17.67 11.26
CA ASP A 68 9.06 18.56 10.99
C ASP A 68 9.94 18.73 12.24
N ALA A 69 9.33 18.86 13.43
CA ALA A 69 10.03 18.96 14.69
C ALA A 69 10.81 17.68 15.04
N ALA A 70 10.20 16.51 14.83
CA ALA A 70 10.84 15.21 15.08
C ALA A 70 12.09 15.03 14.21
N LEU A 71 11.98 15.32 12.91
CA LEU A 71 13.13 15.25 11.99
C LEU A 71 14.21 16.26 12.31
N THR A 72 13.84 17.52 12.59
CA THR A 72 14.81 18.57 12.96
C THR A 72 15.59 18.19 14.21
N THR A 73 14.90 17.63 15.21
CA THR A 73 15.54 17.15 16.44
C THR A 73 16.53 16.02 16.15
N GLN A 74 16.13 15.04 15.35
CA GLN A 74 17.02 13.93 15.01
C GLN A 74 18.22 14.35 14.15
N ILE A 75 18.04 15.30 13.21
CA ILE A 75 19.16 15.88 12.43
C ILE A 75 20.19 16.52 13.35
N GLY A 76 19.76 17.17 14.42
CA GLY A 76 20.65 17.79 15.42
C GLY A 76 21.38 16.78 16.33
N SER A 77 21.01 15.50 16.31
CA SER A 77 21.59 14.45 17.15
C SER A 77 22.67 13.65 16.41
N PHE A 78 22.28 12.79 15.50
CA PHE A 78 23.19 11.99 14.66
C PHE A 78 22.51 11.56 13.36
N SER A 79 23.34 11.32 12.34
CA SER A 79 22.91 10.78 11.06
C SER A 79 22.75 9.25 11.12
N HIS A 80 22.90 8.53 10.01
CA HIS A 80 22.88 7.09 10.00
C HIS A 80 24.07 6.48 10.77
N VAL A 81 23.79 5.43 11.55
CA VAL A 81 24.76 4.51 12.14
C VAL A 81 24.42 3.08 11.75
N MET A 82 25.43 2.24 11.47
CA MET A 82 25.17 0.84 11.13
C MET A 82 24.46 0.12 12.29
N PHE A 83 23.43 -0.66 11.99
CA PHE A 83 22.62 -1.38 12.99
C PHE A 83 23.24 -2.73 13.40
N GLY A 84 24.32 -3.14 12.76
CA GLY A 84 25.08 -4.35 13.10
C GLY A 84 25.91 -4.18 14.37
N GLY A 85 25.36 -4.59 15.50
CA GLY A 85 26.01 -4.49 16.83
C GLY A 85 25.80 -3.15 17.54
N LEU A 86 25.10 -2.20 16.92
CA LEU A 86 24.68 -0.93 17.53
C LEU A 86 23.15 -0.86 17.57
N THR A 87 22.62 -0.05 18.47
CA THR A 87 21.18 0.30 18.55
C THR A 87 21.03 1.77 18.91
N HIS A 88 19.82 2.30 18.81
CA HIS A 88 19.51 3.68 19.17
C HIS A 88 18.04 3.85 19.55
N GLU A 89 17.76 4.85 20.36
CA GLU A 89 16.44 5.12 20.92
C GLU A 89 15.32 5.20 19.88
N PRO A 90 15.43 5.96 18.75
CA PRO A 90 14.35 6.02 17.77
C PRO A 90 13.93 4.67 17.19
N ALA A 91 14.84 3.68 17.07
CA ALA A 91 14.50 2.35 16.57
C ALA A 91 13.79 1.50 17.64
N VAL A 92 14.27 1.59 18.89
CA VAL A 92 13.67 0.86 20.03
C VAL A 92 12.26 1.36 20.29
N GLU A 93 12.08 2.69 20.41
CA GLU A 93 10.78 3.32 20.60
C GLU A 93 9.79 2.95 19.48
N LEU A 94 10.26 2.97 18.21
CA LEU A 94 9.42 2.57 17.08
C LEU A 94 9.00 1.11 17.19
N ALA A 95 9.92 0.20 17.53
CA ALA A 95 9.62 -1.21 17.67
C ALA A 95 8.60 -1.47 18.80
N GLU A 96 8.79 -0.85 19.96
CA GLU A 96 7.85 -0.94 21.09
C GLU A 96 6.45 -0.42 20.71
N ARG A 97 6.40 0.72 20.03
CA ARG A 97 5.15 1.33 19.56
C ARG A 97 4.44 0.45 18.54
N LEU A 98 5.16 -0.12 17.57
CA LEU A 98 4.58 -1.01 16.57
C LEU A 98 4.04 -2.30 17.18
N VAL A 99 4.76 -2.91 18.12
CA VAL A 99 4.28 -4.09 18.86
C VAL A 99 3.00 -3.75 19.65
N ALA A 100 2.94 -2.59 20.29
CA ALA A 100 1.77 -2.18 21.08
C ALA A 100 0.50 -1.95 20.24
N VAL A 101 0.64 -1.52 18.97
CA VAL A 101 -0.52 -1.13 18.14
C VAL A 101 -0.96 -2.20 17.16
N THR A 102 -0.10 -3.16 16.80
CA THR A 102 -0.44 -4.26 15.88
C THR A 102 -1.24 -5.36 16.59
N PRO A 103 -1.84 -6.32 15.87
CA PRO A 103 -2.52 -7.46 16.49
C PRO A 103 -1.61 -8.23 17.47
N ASP A 104 -2.19 -8.64 18.59
CA ASP A 104 -1.47 -9.38 19.64
C ASP A 104 -0.73 -10.61 19.09
N GLY A 105 0.48 -10.86 19.60
CA GLY A 105 1.33 -11.98 19.21
C GLY A 105 2.34 -11.66 18.10
N LEU A 106 2.42 -10.41 17.63
CA LEU A 106 3.47 -9.90 16.75
C LEU A 106 4.52 -9.15 17.58
N ASP A 107 5.45 -9.88 18.19
CA ASP A 107 6.31 -9.40 19.26
C ASP A 107 7.71 -8.97 18.83
N HIS A 108 8.10 -9.21 17.57
CA HIS A 108 9.44 -8.94 17.06
C HIS A 108 9.41 -8.14 15.77
N VAL A 109 10.31 -7.15 15.66
CA VAL A 109 10.33 -6.16 14.57
C VAL A 109 11.63 -6.24 13.78
N PHE A 110 11.52 -6.22 12.45
CA PHE A 110 12.62 -6.00 11.52
C PHE A 110 12.33 -4.74 10.71
N LEU A 111 13.24 -3.75 10.73
CA LEU A 111 13.10 -2.50 10.00
C LEU A 111 13.75 -2.62 8.61
N ALA A 112 12.98 -2.37 7.57
CA ALA A 112 13.39 -2.50 6.17
C ALA A 112 13.34 -1.16 5.44
N ASP A 113 14.05 -1.05 4.30
CA ASP A 113 14.20 0.21 3.58
C ASP A 113 12.93 0.63 2.81
N SER A 114 12.09 -0.32 2.40
CA SER A 114 10.85 -0.06 1.66
C SER A 114 9.84 -1.19 1.82
N GLY A 115 8.60 -0.97 1.37
CA GLY A 115 7.55 -1.98 1.37
C GLY A 115 7.96 -3.24 0.61
N SER A 116 8.46 -3.12 -0.63
CA SER A 116 8.93 -4.26 -1.42
C SER A 116 10.03 -5.03 -0.71
N VAL A 117 10.98 -4.34 -0.05
CA VAL A 117 12.04 -4.99 0.73
C VAL A 117 11.47 -5.69 1.95
N SER A 118 10.47 -5.15 2.65
CA SER A 118 9.84 -5.84 3.77
C SER A 118 9.15 -7.15 3.33
N VAL A 119 8.52 -7.15 2.15
CA VAL A 119 7.98 -8.38 1.54
C VAL A 119 9.09 -9.38 1.20
N GLU A 120 10.20 -8.96 0.58
CA GLU A 120 11.37 -9.82 0.35
C GLU A 120 11.86 -10.48 1.65
N VAL A 121 11.93 -9.70 2.73
CA VAL A 121 12.34 -10.21 4.06
C VAL A 121 11.31 -11.20 4.58
N ALA A 122 10.00 -10.95 4.43
CA ALA A 122 8.93 -11.84 4.85
C ALA A 122 8.99 -13.20 4.12
N LEU A 123 9.19 -13.17 2.79
CA LEU A 123 9.35 -14.39 2.00
C LEU A 123 10.59 -15.19 2.43
N LYS A 124 11.73 -14.52 2.62
CA LYS A 124 12.96 -15.15 3.12
C LYS A 124 12.77 -15.74 4.51
N LEU A 125 12.11 -15.02 5.40
CA LEU A 125 11.80 -15.46 6.77
C LEU A 125 10.97 -16.75 6.76
N ALA A 126 9.91 -16.80 5.93
CA ALA A 126 9.07 -17.99 5.80
C ALA A 126 9.85 -19.20 5.26
N VAL A 127 10.71 -19.02 4.27
CA VAL A 127 11.58 -20.08 3.77
C VAL A 127 12.57 -20.54 4.85
N GLN A 128 13.23 -19.60 5.55
CA GLN A 128 14.15 -19.96 6.65
C GLN A 128 13.44 -20.70 7.80
N TYR A 129 12.21 -20.29 8.14
CA TYR A 129 11.36 -20.95 9.12
C TYR A 129 11.11 -22.42 8.75
N GLN A 130 10.75 -22.72 7.49
CA GLN A 130 10.52 -24.08 7.04
C GLN A 130 11.81 -24.91 7.03
N LEU A 131 12.90 -24.36 6.52
CA LEU A 131 14.20 -25.04 6.49
C LEU A 131 14.74 -25.35 7.89
N ALA A 132 14.58 -24.42 8.84
CA ALA A 132 14.97 -24.64 10.23
C ALA A 132 14.18 -25.78 10.90
N ARG A 133 12.99 -26.10 10.41
CA ARG A 133 12.15 -27.22 10.83
C ARG A 133 12.37 -28.50 10.01
N GLY A 134 13.39 -28.51 9.17
CA GLY A 134 13.76 -29.68 8.33
C GLY A 134 12.82 -29.88 7.14
N ARG A 135 12.08 -28.86 6.70
CA ARG A 135 11.14 -28.94 5.57
C ARG A 135 11.66 -28.11 4.40
N ASP A 136 11.86 -28.73 3.25
CA ASP A 136 12.27 -28.01 2.01
C ASP A 136 11.04 -27.45 1.29
N ARG A 137 10.40 -26.45 1.89
CA ARG A 137 9.26 -25.71 1.32
C ARG A 137 9.72 -24.33 0.89
N ARG A 138 9.46 -23.95 -0.37
CA ARG A 138 9.97 -22.70 -0.95
C ARG A 138 8.95 -21.96 -1.80
N ARG A 139 7.78 -22.55 -2.06
CA ARG A 139 6.71 -21.91 -2.83
C ARG A 139 5.79 -21.12 -1.91
N PHE A 140 5.17 -20.12 -2.48
CA PHE A 140 4.17 -19.31 -1.81
C PHE A 140 2.81 -19.49 -2.48
N LEU A 141 1.76 -19.39 -1.68
CA LEU A 141 0.40 -19.22 -2.15
C LEU A 141 0.06 -17.73 -2.08
N ALA A 142 -0.32 -17.15 -3.21
CA ALA A 142 -0.76 -15.76 -3.33
C ALA A 142 -2.13 -15.69 -4.04
N LEU A 143 -2.63 -14.50 -4.26
CA LEU A 143 -3.95 -14.26 -4.87
C LEU A 143 -3.78 -13.60 -6.24
N GLU A 144 -4.58 -13.99 -7.21
CA GLU A 144 -4.76 -13.20 -8.42
C GLU A 144 -5.22 -11.79 -8.05
N GLY A 145 -4.74 -10.79 -8.77
CA GLY A 145 -4.98 -9.39 -8.46
C GLY A 145 -4.13 -8.83 -7.32
N ALA A 146 -3.22 -9.60 -6.71
CA ALA A 146 -2.33 -9.10 -5.67
C ALA A 146 -1.20 -8.23 -6.22
N TYR A 147 -0.74 -7.27 -5.39
CA TYR A 147 0.46 -6.49 -5.63
C TYR A 147 1.24 -6.34 -4.31
N HIS A 148 2.51 -6.76 -4.32
CA HIS A 148 3.37 -6.78 -3.14
C HIS A 148 4.69 -6.02 -3.32
N GLY A 149 4.87 -5.35 -4.45
CA GLY A 149 6.05 -4.56 -4.77
C GLY A 149 6.79 -4.99 -6.03
N ASP A 150 7.87 -4.27 -6.36
CA ASP A 150 8.58 -4.34 -7.64
C ASP A 150 9.97 -5.01 -7.54
N THR A 151 10.34 -5.56 -6.39
CA THR A 151 11.55 -6.39 -6.27
C THR A 151 11.26 -7.82 -6.71
N THR A 152 12.29 -8.58 -7.10
CA THR A 152 12.14 -9.88 -7.76
C THR A 152 11.30 -10.89 -6.97
N GLY A 153 11.50 -11.00 -5.65
CA GLY A 153 10.68 -11.89 -4.81
C GLY A 153 9.27 -11.36 -4.65
N ALA A 154 9.10 -10.05 -4.40
CA ALA A 154 7.78 -9.43 -4.29
C ALA A 154 6.99 -9.58 -5.60
N MET A 155 7.61 -9.34 -6.76
CA MET A 155 6.99 -9.57 -8.08
C MET A 155 6.52 -11.01 -8.26
N SER A 156 7.27 -12.01 -7.73
CA SER A 156 6.93 -13.43 -7.89
C SER A 156 5.60 -13.82 -7.24
N VAL A 157 5.13 -13.04 -6.26
CA VAL A 157 3.86 -13.25 -5.54
C VAL A 157 2.78 -12.21 -5.93
N CYS A 158 3.07 -11.35 -6.90
CA CYS A 158 2.06 -10.49 -7.53
C CYS A 158 1.26 -11.25 -8.58
N ASP A 159 0.11 -10.68 -8.99
CA ASP A 159 -0.75 -11.25 -10.04
C ASP A 159 0.05 -11.64 -11.29
N PRO A 160 0.09 -12.92 -11.68
CA PRO A 160 0.92 -13.38 -12.78
C PRO A 160 0.32 -13.10 -14.17
N VAL A 161 -0.95 -12.72 -14.27
CA VAL A 161 -1.68 -12.57 -15.55
C VAL A 161 -2.06 -11.11 -15.80
N GLY A 162 -2.77 -10.49 -14.86
CA GLY A 162 -3.21 -9.10 -14.97
C GLY A 162 -2.25 -8.10 -14.33
N GLY A 163 -1.12 -8.56 -13.80
CA GLY A 163 -0.14 -7.73 -13.11
C GLY A 163 0.73 -6.89 -14.05
N MET A 164 1.52 -6.00 -13.46
CA MET A 164 2.46 -5.12 -14.18
C MET A 164 3.80 -5.79 -14.48
N HIS A 165 3.97 -7.07 -14.14
CA HIS A 165 5.27 -7.76 -14.10
C HIS A 165 5.41 -8.90 -15.12
N ASN A 166 4.51 -9.00 -16.10
CA ASN A 166 4.50 -10.09 -17.09
C ASN A 166 5.80 -10.21 -17.89
N ASP A 167 6.46 -9.10 -18.17
CA ASP A 167 7.74 -9.08 -18.90
C ASP A 167 8.87 -9.79 -18.14
N PHE A 168 8.71 -9.97 -16.85
CA PHE A 168 9.71 -10.61 -15.97
C PHE A 168 9.39 -12.07 -15.65
N ALA A 169 8.35 -12.67 -16.25
CA ALA A 169 7.90 -14.03 -15.93
C ALA A 169 9.02 -15.08 -15.96
N GLY A 170 9.98 -14.97 -16.90
CA GLY A 170 11.13 -15.86 -17.00
C GLY A 170 12.21 -15.68 -15.92
N LEU A 171 12.18 -14.58 -15.18
CA LEU A 171 13.11 -14.25 -14.09
C LEU A 171 12.55 -14.64 -12.72
N LEU A 172 11.23 -14.72 -12.60
CA LEU A 172 10.53 -14.89 -11.33
C LEU A 172 10.42 -16.35 -10.93
N ALA A 173 10.45 -16.61 -9.61
CA ALA A 173 10.14 -17.94 -9.09
C ALA A 173 8.65 -18.25 -9.33
N THR A 174 8.36 -19.49 -9.73
CA THR A 174 6.98 -19.95 -9.97
C THR A 174 6.26 -20.21 -8.65
N GLN A 175 5.18 -19.48 -8.41
CA GLN A 175 4.35 -19.57 -7.22
C GLN A 175 2.98 -20.21 -7.50
N LEU A 176 2.16 -20.34 -6.46
CA LEU A 176 0.79 -20.85 -6.53
C LEU A 176 -0.17 -19.67 -6.39
N PHE A 177 -1.24 -19.67 -7.18
CA PHE A 177 -2.23 -18.59 -7.15
C PHE A 177 -3.63 -19.15 -7.00
N LEU A 178 -4.40 -18.52 -6.11
CA LEU A 178 -5.85 -18.67 -6.05
C LEU A 178 -6.50 -17.56 -6.88
N PRO A 179 -7.67 -17.83 -7.46
CA PRO A 179 -8.48 -16.78 -8.07
C PRO A 179 -8.73 -15.62 -7.10
N ARG A 180 -9.02 -14.45 -7.63
CA ARG A 180 -9.43 -13.30 -6.81
C ARG A 180 -10.48 -13.71 -5.79
N PRO A 181 -10.39 -13.29 -4.52
CA PRO A 181 -11.41 -13.57 -3.53
C PRO A 181 -12.77 -12.96 -3.92
N PRO A 182 -13.89 -13.55 -3.48
CA PRO A 182 -15.21 -12.99 -3.72
C PRO A 182 -15.38 -11.60 -3.08
N LEU A 183 -16.23 -10.76 -3.68
CA LEU A 183 -16.57 -9.44 -3.15
C LEU A 183 -17.24 -9.56 -1.77
N PRO A 184 -17.27 -8.48 -0.96
CA PRO A 184 -17.93 -8.50 0.35
C PRO A 184 -19.41 -8.88 0.29
N GLU A 185 -20.12 -8.49 -0.77
CA GLU A 185 -21.53 -8.77 -1.03
C GLU A 185 -21.80 -10.09 -1.76
N ALA A 186 -20.77 -10.89 -2.04
CA ALA A 186 -20.92 -12.16 -2.71
C ALA A 186 -21.86 -13.12 -1.95
N SER A 187 -22.60 -13.91 -2.70
CA SER A 187 -23.48 -14.92 -2.13
C SER A 187 -22.71 -16.01 -1.36
N ALA A 188 -23.37 -16.65 -0.40
CA ALA A 188 -22.78 -17.77 0.34
C ALA A 188 -22.28 -18.91 -0.59
N ALA A 189 -22.91 -19.09 -1.76
CA ALA A 189 -22.50 -20.08 -2.75
C ALA A 189 -21.18 -19.71 -3.42
N GLU A 190 -21.02 -18.46 -3.84
CA GLU A 190 -19.76 -17.96 -4.43
C GLU A 190 -18.61 -18.01 -3.42
N VAL A 191 -18.88 -17.61 -2.18
CA VAL A 191 -17.88 -17.71 -1.10
C VAL A 191 -17.50 -19.17 -0.89
N HIS A 192 -18.48 -20.09 -0.78
CA HIS A 192 -18.21 -21.52 -0.59
C HIS A 192 -17.39 -22.11 -1.76
N GLU A 193 -17.74 -21.78 -3.01
CA GLU A 193 -17.00 -22.25 -4.19
C GLU A 193 -15.51 -21.81 -4.13
N TRP A 194 -15.26 -20.56 -3.73
CA TRP A 194 -13.89 -20.06 -3.58
C TRP A 194 -13.14 -20.79 -2.45
N LEU A 195 -13.79 -21.02 -1.31
CA LEU A 195 -13.22 -21.76 -0.18
C LEU A 195 -12.82 -23.19 -0.57
N VAL A 196 -13.67 -23.89 -1.33
CA VAL A 196 -13.37 -25.22 -1.85
C VAL A 196 -12.17 -25.21 -2.80
N LYS A 197 -12.03 -24.18 -3.65
CA LYS A 197 -10.83 -24.04 -4.51
C LYS A 197 -9.57 -23.85 -3.66
N ALA A 198 -9.64 -23.07 -2.60
CA ALA A 198 -8.51 -22.84 -1.70
C ALA A 198 -8.10 -24.13 -0.98
N GLU A 199 -9.06 -24.89 -0.45
CA GLU A 199 -8.83 -26.19 0.20
C GLU A 199 -8.20 -27.19 -0.78
N ASN A 200 -8.77 -27.37 -1.97
CA ASN A 200 -8.25 -28.28 -2.99
C ASN A 200 -6.80 -27.95 -3.40
N LEU A 201 -6.45 -26.65 -3.53
CA LEU A 201 -5.08 -26.25 -3.89
C LEU A 201 -4.12 -26.56 -2.74
N VAL A 202 -4.53 -26.28 -1.51
CA VAL A 202 -3.71 -26.57 -0.32
C VAL A 202 -3.55 -28.08 -0.11
N ASP A 203 -4.59 -28.88 -0.33
CA ASP A 203 -4.52 -30.35 -0.26
C ASP A 203 -3.53 -30.91 -1.30
N ALA A 204 -3.52 -30.34 -2.50
CA ALA A 204 -2.62 -30.80 -3.58
C ALA A 204 -1.16 -30.37 -3.38
N HIS A 205 -0.90 -29.20 -2.81
CA HIS A 205 0.41 -28.56 -2.81
C HIS A 205 0.94 -28.14 -1.43
N GLY A 206 0.21 -28.40 -0.34
CA GLY A 206 0.57 -27.93 1.00
C GLY A 206 1.97 -28.34 1.46
N ALA A 207 2.48 -29.48 0.97
CA ALA A 207 3.85 -29.93 1.27
C ALA A 207 4.96 -29.07 0.63
N GLU A 208 4.61 -28.20 -0.35
CA GLU A 208 5.54 -27.30 -1.04
C GLU A 208 5.45 -25.85 -0.51
N ILE A 209 4.35 -25.51 0.18
CA ILE A 209 4.02 -24.14 0.57
C ILE A 209 4.82 -23.73 1.83
N ALA A 210 5.72 -22.75 1.67
CA ALA A 210 6.44 -22.12 2.76
C ALA A 210 5.56 -21.10 3.52
N GLY A 211 4.78 -20.34 2.78
CA GLY A 211 3.89 -19.31 3.32
C GLY A 211 2.75 -18.96 2.37
N ILE A 212 1.75 -18.30 2.92
CA ILE A 212 0.62 -17.67 2.20
C ILE A 212 0.76 -16.18 2.38
N ILE A 213 0.73 -15.40 1.28
CA ILE A 213 0.84 -13.94 1.33
C ILE A 213 -0.43 -13.29 0.79
N VAL A 214 -0.91 -12.26 1.48
CA VAL A 214 -2.13 -11.54 1.11
C VAL A 214 -2.07 -10.06 1.47
N GLU A 215 -2.73 -9.21 0.69
CA GLU A 215 -3.20 -7.89 1.12
C GLU A 215 -4.52 -8.11 1.88
N PRO A 216 -4.61 -7.84 3.20
CA PRO A 216 -5.81 -8.21 3.97
C PRO A 216 -7.04 -7.39 3.59
N LEU A 217 -8.15 -8.06 3.29
CA LEU A 217 -9.49 -7.53 2.97
C LEU A 217 -9.57 -6.56 1.78
N PHE A 218 -8.44 -6.12 1.22
CA PHE A 218 -8.44 -5.11 0.16
C PHE A 218 -7.21 -5.24 -0.72
N GLN A 219 -7.39 -5.50 -2.00
CA GLN A 219 -6.33 -5.48 -3.02
C GLN A 219 -6.19 -4.07 -3.59
N GLY A 220 -5.09 -3.37 -3.28
CA GLY A 220 -4.85 -1.99 -3.70
C GLY A 220 -4.56 -1.85 -5.19
N ALA A 221 -3.32 -1.96 -5.62
CA ALA A 221 -2.91 -1.81 -7.02
C ALA A 221 -3.52 -2.86 -7.97
N GLY A 222 -4.09 -3.93 -7.43
CA GLY A 222 -4.84 -4.94 -8.16
C GLY A 222 -6.22 -4.51 -8.66
N GLY A 223 -6.67 -3.30 -8.33
CA GLY A 223 -7.96 -2.76 -8.78
C GLY A 223 -8.79 -2.10 -7.68
N MET A 224 -8.18 -1.72 -6.57
CA MET A 224 -8.87 -1.08 -5.43
C MET A 224 -10.10 -1.90 -4.99
N ARG A 225 -9.91 -3.21 -4.82
CA ARG A 225 -10.99 -4.19 -4.68
C ARG A 225 -11.06 -4.77 -3.27
N PRO A 226 -12.13 -4.47 -2.51
CA PRO A 226 -12.40 -5.15 -1.25
C PRO A 226 -12.82 -6.61 -1.50
N TYR A 227 -12.66 -7.48 -0.48
CA TYR A 227 -13.09 -8.86 -0.58
C TYR A 227 -13.66 -9.40 0.73
N HIS A 228 -14.41 -10.50 0.62
CA HIS A 228 -15.18 -11.11 1.71
C HIS A 228 -14.26 -11.64 2.82
N PRO A 229 -14.51 -11.29 4.11
CA PRO A 229 -13.64 -11.68 5.23
C PRO A 229 -13.44 -13.20 5.38
N ALA A 230 -14.40 -14.01 5.02
CA ALA A 230 -14.29 -15.47 5.10
C ALA A 230 -13.13 -16.03 4.25
N ALA A 231 -12.75 -15.35 3.17
CA ALA A 231 -11.59 -15.74 2.37
C ALA A 231 -10.29 -15.61 3.21
N LEU A 232 -10.09 -14.47 3.87
CA LEU A 232 -8.90 -14.26 4.71
C LEU A 232 -8.88 -15.18 5.94
N GLN A 233 -10.04 -15.38 6.57
CA GLN A 233 -10.19 -16.31 7.70
C GLN A 233 -9.85 -17.75 7.27
N SER A 234 -10.28 -18.17 6.09
CA SER A 234 -9.95 -19.50 5.55
C SER A 234 -8.45 -19.62 5.27
N LEU A 235 -7.81 -18.61 4.69
CA LEU A 235 -6.37 -18.63 4.45
C LEU A 235 -5.57 -18.72 5.76
N ARG A 236 -6.02 -18.04 6.83
CA ARG A 236 -5.43 -18.21 8.17
C ARG A 236 -5.56 -19.65 8.67
N ARG A 237 -6.75 -20.25 8.58
CA ARG A 237 -7.01 -21.64 8.96
C ARG A 237 -6.12 -22.58 8.17
N LEU A 238 -6.13 -22.48 6.84
CA LEU A 238 -5.34 -23.34 5.95
C LEU A 238 -3.82 -23.21 6.23
N ALA A 239 -3.31 -21.98 6.42
CA ALA A 239 -1.90 -21.78 6.79
C ALA A 239 -1.56 -22.52 8.09
N THR A 240 -2.45 -22.50 9.07
CA THR A 240 -2.27 -23.22 10.36
C THR A 240 -2.27 -24.74 10.15
N GLU A 241 -3.22 -25.26 9.35
CA GLU A 241 -3.37 -26.70 9.09
C GLU A 241 -2.14 -27.31 8.42
N ILE A 242 -1.54 -26.61 7.46
CA ILE A 242 -0.32 -27.08 6.76
C ILE A 242 0.97 -26.60 7.43
N ASP A 243 0.89 -25.83 8.51
CA ASP A 243 2.03 -25.25 9.22
C ASP A 243 2.90 -24.39 8.26
N ALA A 244 2.22 -23.54 7.48
CA ALA A 244 2.81 -22.50 6.65
C ALA A 244 2.71 -21.14 7.34
N VAL A 245 3.59 -20.20 6.98
CA VAL A 245 3.58 -18.84 7.52
C VAL A 245 2.53 -18.00 6.81
N LEU A 246 1.56 -17.42 7.53
CA LEU A 246 0.66 -16.41 6.95
C LEU A 246 1.32 -15.04 7.02
N ILE A 247 1.55 -14.45 5.86
CA ILE A 247 2.13 -13.10 5.68
C ILE A 247 1.00 -12.13 5.31
N ALA A 248 0.76 -11.14 6.14
CA ALA A 248 -0.17 -10.05 5.86
C ALA A 248 0.58 -8.81 5.37
N ASP A 249 0.32 -8.40 4.15
CA ASP A 249 0.83 -7.17 3.59
C ASP A 249 -0.13 -6.01 3.91
N GLU A 250 0.09 -5.36 5.04
CA GLU A 250 -0.67 -4.19 5.50
C GLU A 250 -0.01 -2.85 5.09
N ILE A 251 0.89 -2.87 4.11
CA ILE A 251 1.60 -1.67 3.65
C ILE A 251 0.64 -0.59 3.14
N ALA A 252 -0.44 -1.00 2.47
CA ALA A 252 -1.47 -0.10 1.98
C ALA A 252 -2.71 -0.03 2.89
N THR A 253 -3.05 -1.13 3.56
CA THR A 253 -4.30 -1.29 4.31
C THR A 253 -4.21 -0.83 5.76
N GLY A 254 -3.01 -0.86 6.34
CA GLY A 254 -2.77 -0.53 7.74
C GLY A 254 -3.00 0.95 8.11
N PHE A 255 -2.94 1.21 9.39
CA PHE A 255 -3.05 2.55 9.99
C PHE A 255 -4.38 3.27 9.67
N GLY A 256 -5.48 2.51 9.58
CA GLY A 256 -6.82 3.07 9.45
C GLY A 256 -7.34 3.22 8.02
N ARG A 257 -6.50 3.09 6.99
CA ARG A 257 -6.86 3.42 5.60
C ARG A 257 -8.12 2.72 5.10
N THR A 258 -8.34 1.46 5.48
CA THR A 258 -9.51 0.66 5.06
C THR A 258 -10.71 0.73 6.00
N GLY A 259 -10.65 1.58 7.04
CA GLY A 259 -11.73 1.75 8.01
C GLY A 259 -11.53 1.01 9.33
N SER A 260 -10.43 0.28 9.48
CA SER A 260 -9.96 -0.28 10.74
C SER A 260 -8.47 0.02 10.91
N ASP A 261 -7.96 -0.03 12.14
CA ASP A 261 -6.53 0.17 12.41
C ASP A 261 -5.66 -0.74 11.53
N PHE A 262 -5.96 -2.05 11.54
CA PHE A 262 -5.40 -3.05 10.63
C PHE A 262 -6.52 -3.94 10.09
N ALA A 263 -6.44 -4.27 8.79
CA ALA A 263 -7.46 -5.07 8.13
C ALA A 263 -7.50 -6.53 8.65
N CYS A 264 -6.36 -7.06 9.11
CA CYS A 264 -6.30 -8.36 9.80
C CYS A 264 -7.17 -8.38 11.05
N ARG A 265 -7.13 -7.29 11.87
CA ARG A 265 -7.96 -7.18 13.08
C ARG A 265 -9.45 -7.09 12.72
N ALA A 266 -9.82 -6.36 11.67
CA ALA A 266 -11.19 -6.31 11.17
C ALA A 266 -11.69 -7.70 10.72
N ALA A 267 -10.82 -8.55 10.19
CA ALA A 267 -11.14 -9.93 9.82
C ALA A 267 -11.14 -10.91 11.01
N GLY A 268 -10.74 -10.47 12.21
CA GLY A 268 -10.63 -11.31 13.40
C GLY A 268 -9.52 -12.35 13.31
N ILE A 269 -8.41 -12.03 12.63
CA ILE A 269 -7.24 -12.92 12.53
C ILE A 269 -5.95 -12.21 12.98
N THR A 270 -4.97 -13.01 13.43
CA THR A 270 -3.58 -12.59 13.59
C THR A 270 -2.71 -13.35 12.58
N PRO A 271 -1.91 -12.66 11.76
CA PRO A 271 -0.94 -13.31 10.87
C PRO A 271 0.31 -13.75 11.65
N ASP A 272 1.14 -14.59 11.04
CA ASP A 272 2.44 -14.95 11.61
C ASP A 272 3.51 -13.88 11.34
N VAL A 273 3.33 -13.16 10.21
CA VAL A 273 4.18 -12.05 9.76
C VAL A 273 3.30 -10.93 9.20
N MET A 274 3.61 -9.68 9.54
CA MET A 274 2.93 -8.50 9.03
C MET A 274 3.95 -7.51 8.45
N CYS A 275 3.69 -7.01 7.24
CA CYS A 275 4.48 -5.95 6.61
C CYS A 275 3.74 -4.61 6.69
N LEU A 276 4.46 -3.55 7.10
CA LEU A 276 3.96 -2.19 7.25
C LEU A 276 4.82 -1.21 6.46
N GLY A 277 4.23 -0.14 5.94
CA GLY A 277 4.95 0.89 5.17
C GLY A 277 4.06 2.10 4.90
N LYS A 278 4.35 2.85 3.84
CA LYS A 278 3.58 4.03 3.38
C LYS A 278 3.23 5.01 4.51
N ALA A 279 2.03 4.94 5.08
CA ALA A 279 1.59 5.80 6.19
C ALA A 279 2.52 5.73 7.41
N LEU A 280 3.30 4.67 7.55
CA LEU A 280 4.26 4.48 8.63
C LEU A 280 5.16 5.71 8.87
N THR A 281 5.60 6.38 7.81
CA THR A 281 6.47 7.57 7.91
C THR A 281 5.78 8.88 7.53
N GLY A 282 4.47 8.86 7.30
CA GLY A 282 3.72 10.05 6.88
C GLY A 282 4.20 10.68 5.57
N GLY A 283 4.94 9.93 4.73
CA GLY A 283 5.47 10.40 3.46
C GLY A 283 6.80 11.17 3.52
N TYR A 284 7.41 11.29 4.70
CA TYR A 284 8.66 12.05 4.87
C TYR A 284 9.91 11.29 4.41
N LEU A 285 9.97 9.99 4.68
CA LEU A 285 11.12 9.12 4.36
C LEU A 285 10.65 7.72 3.99
N THR A 286 11.50 7.00 3.24
CA THR A 286 11.27 5.58 3.00
C THR A 286 11.64 4.77 4.25
N LEU A 287 10.73 3.94 4.70
CA LEU A 287 10.90 2.93 5.74
C LEU A 287 9.74 1.94 5.65
N ALA A 288 10.00 0.71 5.95
CA ALA A 288 9.00 -0.30 6.21
C ALA A 288 9.37 -1.09 7.47
N ALA A 289 8.40 -1.76 8.06
CA ALA A 289 8.61 -2.67 9.16
C ALA A 289 8.00 -4.02 8.82
N LEU A 290 8.66 -5.08 9.23
CA LEU A 290 8.13 -6.42 9.29
C LEU A 290 8.00 -6.78 10.77
N LEU A 291 6.82 -7.23 11.17
CA LEU A 291 6.63 -7.84 12.49
C LEU A 291 6.44 -9.34 12.34
N CYS A 292 6.89 -10.12 13.31
CA CYS A 292 6.63 -11.55 13.33
C CYS A 292 6.29 -12.05 14.73
N SER A 293 5.63 -13.21 14.76
CA SER A 293 5.26 -13.87 16.01
C SER A 293 6.48 -14.44 16.76
N GLY A 294 6.36 -14.56 18.07
CA GLY A 294 7.38 -15.22 18.91
C GLY A 294 7.71 -16.63 18.42
N THR A 295 6.72 -17.39 17.96
CA THR A 295 6.95 -18.73 17.39
C THR A 295 7.89 -18.71 16.18
N VAL A 296 7.71 -17.75 15.26
CA VAL A 296 8.59 -17.62 14.09
C VAL A 296 9.99 -17.19 14.52
N ALA A 297 10.09 -16.21 15.42
CA ALA A 297 11.36 -15.71 15.92
C ALA A 297 12.17 -16.78 16.66
N ASP A 298 11.54 -17.59 17.50
CA ASP A 298 12.16 -18.68 18.25
C ASP A 298 12.76 -19.73 17.31
N VAL A 299 12.02 -20.15 16.27
CA VAL A 299 12.52 -21.11 15.29
C VAL A 299 13.75 -20.57 14.57
N ILE A 300 13.75 -19.30 14.16
CA ILE A 300 14.92 -18.69 13.51
C ILE A 300 16.10 -18.59 14.47
N THR A 301 15.88 -18.12 15.71
CA THR A 301 16.92 -17.93 16.73
C THR A 301 17.58 -19.24 17.17
N THR A 302 16.84 -20.33 17.15
CA THR A 302 17.36 -21.67 17.50
C THR A 302 17.88 -22.47 16.29
N SER A 303 17.71 -21.96 15.07
CA SER A 303 18.23 -22.58 13.85
C SER A 303 19.77 -22.59 13.77
N SER A 304 20.33 -23.30 12.80
CA SER A 304 21.78 -23.33 12.59
C SER A 304 22.38 -21.97 12.28
N HIS A 305 21.66 -21.11 11.59
CA HIS A 305 22.09 -19.74 11.26
C HIS A 305 21.87 -18.75 12.42
N ARG A 306 20.90 -19.01 13.29
CA ARG A 306 20.53 -18.16 14.43
C ARG A 306 20.22 -16.69 14.07
N ALA A 307 19.98 -16.38 12.80
CA ALA A 307 19.79 -15.04 12.31
C ALA A 307 18.87 -15.03 11.08
N LEU A 308 18.06 -13.97 10.96
CA LEU A 308 17.37 -13.65 9.72
C LEU A 308 18.40 -13.13 8.71
N MET A 309 18.51 -13.80 7.57
CA MET A 309 19.56 -13.55 6.56
C MET A 309 19.23 -12.35 5.66
N HIS A 310 19.13 -11.17 6.28
CA HIS A 310 18.98 -9.89 5.60
C HIS A 310 19.54 -8.77 6.50
N GLY A 311 20.25 -7.79 5.92
CA GLY A 311 20.85 -6.70 6.67
C GLY A 311 21.33 -5.58 5.73
N PRO A 312 20.43 -4.65 5.33
CA PRO A 312 20.80 -3.54 4.47
C PRO A 312 21.60 -2.49 5.22
N THR A 313 22.39 -1.70 4.48
CA THR A 313 23.26 -0.65 5.05
C THR A 313 22.47 0.35 5.90
N PHE A 314 21.30 0.79 5.43
CA PHE A 314 20.49 1.80 6.10
C PHE A 314 19.39 1.24 7.00
N MET A 315 19.47 -0.04 7.37
CA MET A 315 18.54 -0.65 8.32
C MET A 315 18.39 0.23 9.57
N ALA A 316 17.14 0.46 9.98
CA ALA A 316 16.80 1.29 11.13
C ALA A 316 17.38 2.73 11.02
N ASN A 317 17.31 3.36 9.84
CA ASN A 317 17.77 4.74 9.69
C ASN A 317 17.14 5.66 10.75
N PRO A 318 17.94 6.36 11.58
CA PRO A 318 17.43 7.12 12.73
C PRO A 318 16.41 8.21 12.36
N LEU A 319 16.61 8.91 11.22
CA LEU A 319 15.65 9.91 10.73
C LEU A 319 14.33 9.27 10.33
N ALA A 320 14.39 8.13 9.64
CA ALA A 320 13.19 7.41 9.23
C ALA A 320 12.44 6.84 10.44
N CYS A 321 13.16 6.35 11.47
CA CYS A 321 12.56 5.90 12.73
C CYS A 321 11.91 7.07 13.49
N ALA A 322 12.56 8.23 13.56
CA ALA A 322 11.99 9.43 14.19
C ALA A 322 10.73 9.91 13.46
N ALA A 323 10.74 9.92 12.12
CA ALA A 323 9.54 10.22 11.32
C ALA A 323 8.41 9.20 11.60
N ALA A 324 8.74 7.91 11.65
CA ALA A 324 7.75 6.86 11.90
C ALA A 324 7.17 6.95 13.31
N ASN A 325 7.97 7.22 14.34
CA ASN A 325 7.48 7.46 15.70
C ASN A 325 6.49 8.62 15.76
N ALA A 326 6.81 9.74 15.13
CA ALA A 326 5.93 10.91 15.05
C ALA A 326 4.64 10.58 14.28
N SER A 327 4.75 9.89 13.15
CA SER A 327 3.60 9.53 12.33
C SER A 327 2.65 8.57 13.06
N VAL A 328 3.18 7.49 13.64
CA VAL A 328 2.36 6.51 14.38
C VAL A 328 1.72 7.16 15.62
N GLY A 329 2.46 8.04 16.33
CA GLY A 329 1.90 8.80 17.44
C GLY A 329 0.68 9.64 17.03
N LEU A 330 0.78 10.40 15.95
CA LEU A 330 -0.33 11.20 15.40
C LEU A 330 -1.54 10.34 14.98
N LEU A 331 -1.30 9.11 14.53
CA LEU A 331 -2.38 8.22 14.07
C LEU A 331 -3.14 7.58 15.24
N ILE A 332 -2.47 7.26 16.34
CA ILE A 332 -2.99 6.33 17.34
C ILE A 332 -3.17 6.97 18.73
N ASP A 333 -2.26 7.86 19.13
CA ASP A 333 -2.25 8.41 20.50
C ASP A 333 -3.36 9.45 20.76
N ASP A 334 -3.99 10.00 19.73
CA ASP A 334 -5.06 11.00 19.84
C ASP A 334 -6.42 10.44 19.42
N GLU A 335 -7.26 10.10 20.38
CA GLU A 335 -8.62 9.61 20.16
C GLU A 335 -9.51 10.62 19.42
N THR A 336 -9.17 11.90 19.42
CA THR A 336 -9.99 12.98 18.83
C THR A 336 -9.57 13.34 17.41
N SER A 337 -8.28 13.24 17.09
CA SER A 337 -7.69 13.61 15.81
C SER A 337 -7.00 12.45 15.08
N GLY A 338 -6.88 11.29 15.69
CA GLY A 338 -6.29 10.09 15.11
C GLY A 338 -7.04 9.55 13.90
N TRP A 339 -6.62 8.39 13.42
CA TRP A 339 -7.14 7.80 12.17
C TRP A 339 -8.65 7.56 12.18
N ALA A 340 -9.25 7.09 13.30
CA ALA A 340 -10.63 6.62 13.32
C ALA A 340 -11.66 7.75 13.05
N PRO A 341 -11.64 8.89 13.77
CA PRO A 341 -12.54 10.01 13.46
C PRO A 341 -12.24 10.62 12.09
N ALA A 342 -10.99 10.64 11.64
CA ALA A 342 -10.61 11.16 10.34
C ALA A 342 -11.20 10.33 9.19
N ILE A 343 -11.00 9.02 9.24
CA ILE A 343 -11.49 8.09 8.21
C ILE A 343 -13.02 8.04 8.20
N GLY A 344 -13.69 8.07 9.36
CA GLY A 344 -15.15 8.14 9.43
C GLY A 344 -15.72 9.34 8.68
N ARG A 345 -15.13 10.53 8.87
CA ARG A 345 -15.53 11.76 8.15
C ARG A 345 -15.25 11.67 6.65
N ILE A 346 -14.10 11.15 6.27
CA ILE A 346 -13.70 11.00 4.86
C ILE A 346 -14.60 9.99 4.17
N SER A 347 -14.84 8.83 4.77
CA SER A 347 -15.71 7.78 4.21
C SER A 347 -17.11 8.32 3.89
N GLN A 348 -17.75 8.97 4.86
CA GLN A 348 -19.07 9.55 4.67
C GLN A 348 -19.10 10.61 3.56
N ALA A 349 -18.08 11.46 3.48
CA ALA A 349 -17.99 12.48 2.45
C ALA A 349 -17.72 11.87 1.05
N LEU A 350 -16.90 10.81 0.97
CA LEU A 350 -16.67 10.06 -0.28
C LEU A 350 -17.94 9.37 -0.76
N GLU A 351 -18.69 8.68 0.11
CA GLU A 351 -19.96 8.02 -0.23
C GLU A 351 -20.95 9.02 -0.84
N THR A 352 -21.12 10.16 -0.18
CA THR A 352 -22.03 11.20 -0.66
C THR A 352 -21.54 11.80 -1.98
N GLY A 353 -20.26 12.13 -2.08
CA GLY A 353 -19.69 12.87 -3.20
C GLY A 353 -19.49 12.05 -4.47
N LEU A 354 -19.26 10.72 -4.36
CA LEU A 354 -19.11 9.83 -5.51
C LEU A 354 -20.44 9.27 -6.04
N ALA A 355 -21.52 9.28 -5.25
CA ALA A 355 -22.82 8.76 -5.67
C ALA A 355 -23.32 9.31 -7.02
N PRO A 356 -23.09 10.60 -7.39
CA PRO A 356 -23.50 11.10 -8.70
C PRO A 356 -22.85 10.38 -9.89
N ALA A 357 -21.66 9.80 -9.74
CA ALA A 357 -20.96 9.06 -10.79
C ALA A 357 -21.80 7.89 -11.33
N MET A 358 -22.61 7.24 -10.45
CA MET A 358 -23.49 6.12 -10.83
C MET A 358 -24.63 6.49 -11.81
N ARG A 359 -24.77 7.77 -12.16
CA ARG A 359 -25.73 8.23 -13.18
C ARG A 359 -25.14 8.27 -14.58
N LEU A 360 -23.84 7.99 -14.70
CA LEU A 360 -23.11 7.98 -15.96
C LEU A 360 -23.14 6.56 -16.53
N ASP A 361 -23.61 6.37 -17.75
CA ASP A 361 -23.89 5.05 -18.37
C ASP A 361 -22.63 4.17 -18.49
N HIS A 362 -21.46 4.77 -18.57
CA HIS A 362 -20.16 4.10 -18.71
C HIS A 362 -19.45 3.85 -17.34
N VAL A 363 -20.08 4.19 -16.22
CA VAL A 363 -19.60 3.87 -14.88
C VAL A 363 -20.20 2.53 -14.43
N ILE A 364 -19.31 1.57 -14.19
CA ILE A 364 -19.67 0.23 -13.69
C ILE A 364 -20.04 0.31 -12.21
N GLU A 365 -19.19 1.03 -11.44
CA GLU A 365 -19.31 1.06 -9.98
C GLU A 365 -18.69 2.33 -9.40
N ALA A 366 -19.29 2.84 -8.33
CA ALA A 366 -18.69 3.80 -7.42
C ALA A 366 -18.70 3.20 -6.02
N ARG A 367 -17.51 2.96 -5.44
CA ARG A 367 -17.37 2.27 -4.16
C ARG A 367 -16.46 3.03 -3.20
N VAL A 368 -16.70 2.85 -1.92
CA VAL A 368 -15.90 3.43 -0.83
C VAL A 368 -15.49 2.34 0.15
N THR A 369 -14.23 2.34 0.54
CA THR A 369 -13.70 1.46 1.58
C THR A 369 -12.84 2.30 2.53
N GLY A 370 -13.36 2.61 3.71
CA GLY A 370 -12.68 3.52 4.63
C GLY A 370 -12.36 4.87 3.98
N GLY A 371 -11.09 5.24 3.95
CA GLY A 371 -10.61 6.47 3.32
C GLY A 371 -10.25 6.34 1.84
N ILE A 372 -10.81 5.39 1.12
CA ILE A 372 -10.55 5.12 -0.30
C ILE A 372 -11.86 5.24 -1.08
N GLY A 373 -11.89 6.10 -2.10
CA GLY A 373 -13.01 6.24 -3.02
C GLY A 373 -12.60 5.88 -4.45
N VAL A 374 -13.44 5.14 -5.16
CA VAL A 374 -13.16 4.62 -6.50
C VAL A 374 -14.37 4.79 -7.39
N VAL A 375 -14.17 5.26 -8.62
CA VAL A 375 -15.12 5.18 -9.73
C VAL A 375 -14.49 4.29 -10.79
N GLU A 376 -15.15 3.19 -11.12
CA GLU A 376 -14.72 2.22 -12.11
C GLU A 376 -15.49 2.40 -13.42
N LEU A 377 -14.78 2.55 -14.52
CA LEU A 377 -15.36 2.70 -15.85
C LEU A 377 -15.43 1.36 -16.58
N ASP A 378 -16.29 1.24 -17.58
CA ASP A 378 -16.39 0.07 -18.46
C ASP A 378 -15.24 -0.04 -19.49
N ARG A 379 -14.31 0.91 -19.45
CA ARG A 379 -13.19 1.08 -20.36
C ARG A 379 -11.94 1.62 -19.67
N PRO A 380 -10.74 1.48 -20.26
CA PRO A 380 -9.53 2.12 -19.74
C PRO A 380 -9.68 3.64 -19.61
N VAL A 381 -9.14 4.19 -18.52
CA VAL A 381 -9.13 5.63 -18.26
C VAL A 381 -8.04 6.30 -19.09
N ASP A 382 -8.38 7.39 -19.78
CA ASP A 382 -7.38 8.31 -20.31
C ASP A 382 -6.75 9.10 -19.17
N VAL A 383 -5.48 8.78 -18.89
CA VAL A 383 -4.74 9.38 -17.77
C VAL A 383 -4.53 10.87 -17.98
N ALA A 384 -4.23 11.30 -19.21
CA ALA A 384 -3.97 12.71 -19.53
C ALA A 384 -5.26 13.54 -19.41
N LEU A 385 -6.36 13.04 -19.97
CA LEU A 385 -7.69 13.67 -19.86
C LEU A 385 -8.10 13.80 -18.40
N THR A 386 -8.03 12.71 -17.63
CA THR A 386 -8.40 12.70 -16.21
C THR A 386 -7.55 13.68 -15.41
N THR A 387 -6.22 13.66 -15.58
CA THR A 387 -5.31 14.56 -14.86
C THR A 387 -5.60 16.03 -15.22
N ARG A 388 -5.88 16.34 -16.48
CA ARG A 388 -6.22 17.70 -16.91
C ARG A 388 -7.54 18.17 -16.27
N ILE A 389 -8.61 17.39 -16.38
CA ILE A 389 -9.93 17.75 -15.81
C ILE A 389 -9.81 17.91 -14.28
N ALA A 390 -9.14 17.00 -13.61
CA ALA A 390 -8.95 17.09 -12.17
C ALA A 390 -8.17 18.36 -11.78
N SER A 391 -7.12 18.71 -12.53
CA SER A 391 -6.33 19.93 -12.30
C SER A 391 -7.16 21.20 -12.50
N GLU A 392 -8.03 21.25 -13.51
CA GLU A 392 -8.98 22.35 -13.74
C GLU A 392 -9.97 22.52 -12.57
N HIS A 393 -10.24 21.43 -11.84
CA HIS A 393 -11.06 21.43 -10.61
C HIS A 393 -10.23 21.59 -9.32
N GLY A 394 -8.93 21.92 -9.43
CA GLY A 394 -8.06 22.16 -8.27
C GLY A 394 -7.58 20.89 -7.55
N VAL A 395 -7.55 19.75 -8.22
CA VAL A 395 -7.19 18.45 -7.63
C VAL A 395 -6.11 17.75 -8.45
N TRP A 396 -5.13 17.17 -7.77
CA TRP A 396 -4.17 16.25 -8.35
C TRP A 396 -4.68 14.81 -8.18
N LEU A 397 -4.86 14.08 -9.32
CA LEU A 397 -5.23 12.68 -9.38
C LEU A 397 -4.28 11.91 -10.32
N ARG A 398 -4.06 10.64 -10.02
CA ARG A 398 -3.31 9.70 -10.86
C ARG A 398 -4.13 8.44 -11.07
N PRO A 399 -5.04 8.40 -12.06
CA PRO A 399 -5.85 7.22 -12.37
C PRO A 399 -4.99 6.10 -12.94
N PHE A 400 -5.52 4.87 -12.92
CA PHE A 400 -4.89 3.74 -13.58
C PHE A 400 -5.93 2.71 -14.05
N ARG A 401 -5.62 1.99 -15.13
CA ARG A 401 -6.52 1.00 -15.75
C ARG A 401 -7.91 1.61 -16.00
N GLN A 402 -8.96 1.08 -15.37
CA GLN A 402 -10.36 1.53 -15.47
C GLN A 402 -10.79 2.40 -14.28
N HIS A 403 -9.86 2.78 -13.39
CA HIS A 403 -10.17 3.37 -12.10
C HIS A 403 -9.75 4.85 -12.02
N ILE A 404 -10.71 5.72 -11.73
CA ILE A 404 -10.48 7.06 -11.20
C ILE A 404 -10.69 6.95 -9.68
N TYR A 405 -9.65 7.18 -8.89
CA TYR A 405 -9.70 6.90 -7.47
C TYR A 405 -9.00 7.96 -6.64
N THR A 406 -9.29 7.95 -5.34
CA THR A 406 -8.72 8.86 -4.35
C THR A 406 -8.51 8.15 -3.02
N MET A 407 -7.46 8.56 -2.31
CA MET A 407 -7.20 8.27 -0.91
C MET A 407 -6.62 9.53 -0.26
N PRO A 408 -7.47 10.51 0.07
CA PRO A 408 -7.02 11.81 0.54
C PRO A 408 -6.29 11.71 1.89
N PRO A 409 -5.44 12.72 2.25
CA PRO A 409 -4.83 12.80 3.57
C PRO A 409 -5.90 12.80 4.69
N TYR A 410 -5.58 12.26 5.86
CA TYR A 410 -6.52 12.14 6.99
C TYR A 410 -6.95 13.50 7.56
N ILE A 411 -6.14 14.54 7.32
CA ILE A 411 -6.48 15.92 7.66
C ILE A 411 -7.57 16.54 6.77
N SER A 412 -8.02 15.82 5.73
CA SER A 412 -9.02 16.33 4.78
C SER A 412 -10.36 16.57 5.47
N THR A 413 -10.85 17.80 5.34
CA THR A 413 -12.19 18.18 5.79
C THR A 413 -13.25 17.70 4.80
N PRO A 414 -14.54 17.65 5.17
CA PRO A 414 -15.62 17.33 4.23
C PRO A 414 -15.62 18.24 2.99
N ALA A 415 -15.27 19.52 3.13
CA ALA A 415 -15.19 20.45 1.99
C ALA A 415 -14.02 20.10 1.03
N VAL A 416 -12.89 19.64 1.56
CA VAL A 416 -11.77 19.13 0.75
C VAL A 416 -12.19 17.90 -0.02
N VAL A 417 -12.84 16.94 0.65
CA VAL A 417 -13.32 15.70 0.01
C VAL A 417 -14.39 16.00 -1.03
N ASP A 418 -15.30 16.95 -0.80
CA ASP A 418 -16.29 17.41 -1.77
C ASP A 418 -15.64 17.95 -3.04
N THR A 419 -14.58 18.74 -2.92
CA THR A 419 -13.81 19.22 -4.08
C THR A 419 -13.19 18.06 -4.85
N ILE A 420 -12.58 17.10 -4.16
CA ILE A 420 -11.97 15.92 -4.79
C ILE A 420 -13.02 15.08 -5.51
N THR A 421 -14.16 14.80 -4.88
CA THR A 421 -15.22 13.98 -5.50
C THR A 421 -15.86 14.67 -6.71
N LYS A 422 -16.05 15.98 -6.69
CA LYS A 422 -16.49 16.76 -7.86
C LYS A 422 -15.51 16.64 -9.03
N ALA A 423 -14.22 16.71 -8.75
CA ALA A 423 -13.20 16.52 -9.78
C ALA A 423 -13.25 15.10 -10.38
N ILE A 424 -13.44 14.07 -9.53
CA ILE A 424 -13.57 12.67 -9.97
C ILE A 424 -14.82 12.49 -10.85
N VAL A 425 -15.97 13.01 -10.42
CA VAL A 425 -17.23 12.89 -11.18
C VAL A 425 -17.12 13.63 -12.52
N ALA A 426 -16.51 14.82 -12.54
CA ALA A 426 -16.27 15.57 -13.77
C ALA A 426 -15.32 14.82 -14.72
N ALA A 427 -14.24 14.25 -14.18
CA ALA A 427 -13.31 13.45 -14.98
C ALA A 427 -14.00 12.17 -15.51
N ALA A 428 -14.80 11.47 -14.70
CA ALA A 428 -15.58 10.33 -15.16
C ALA A 428 -16.55 10.74 -16.28
N ALA A 429 -17.29 11.83 -16.12
CA ALA A 429 -18.23 12.33 -17.14
C ALA A 429 -17.55 12.63 -18.47
N ALA A 430 -16.31 13.12 -18.47
CA ALA A 430 -15.55 13.42 -19.67
C ALA A 430 -15.15 12.17 -20.48
N HIS A 431 -15.27 10.96 -19.92
CA HIS A 431 -15.07 9.68 -20.62
C HIS A 431 -16.35 9.14 -21.29
N GLY A 432 -17.48 9.83 -21.14
CA GLY A 432 -18.71 9.58 -21.90
C GLY A 432 -18.60 10.00 -23.37
N ASP A 433 -19.70 10.03 -24.04
CA ASP A 433 -19.88 10.23 -25.49
C ASP A 433 -18.72 10.83 -26.29
N GLY A 434 -18.15 10.02 -27.21
CA GLY A 434 -17.40 10.51 -28.38
C GLY A 434 -15.88 10.56 -28.30
N CYS A 435 -15.23 10.12 -27.24
CA CYS A 435 -13.77 9.94 -27.26
C CYS A 435 -13.39 8.61 -27.94
N GLU A 436 -13.09 8.65 -29.25
CA GLU A 436 -12.32 7.59 -29.92
C GLU A 436 -10.88 7.63 -29.36
N PHE A 437 -10.49 6.61 -28.61
CA PHE A 437 -9.14 6.48 -28.08
C PHE A 437 -8.25 5.75 -29.08
N GLU A 438 -7.20 6.42 -29.58
CA GLU A 438 -6.03 5.69 -30.06
C GLU A 438 -5.33 5.07 -28.84
N VAL A 439 -5.44 3.75 -28.71
CA VAL A 439 -4.66 2.96 -27.75
C VAL A 439 -3.20 3.02 -28.23
N ALA A 440 -2.39 3.86 -27.61
CA ALA A 440 -0.95 3.76 -27.75
C ALA A 440 -0.52 2.42 -27.12
N SER A 441 -0.08 1.52 -27.99
CA SER A 441 0.38 0.15 -27.76
C SER A 441 1.65 0.11 -26.91
#